data_3ed48bdc927ab34f05c96b08f5313f2f
#
_entry.id   3ed48bdc927ab34f05c96b08f5313f2f
#
_cell.length_a   1.000
_cell.length_b   1.000
_cell.length_c   1.000
_cell.angle_alpha   90.00
_cell.angle_beta   90.00
_cell.angle_gamma   90.00
#
_symmetry.space_group_name_H-M   'P 1'
#
loop_
_entity.id
_entity.type
_entity.pdbx_description
1 polymer ?
#
loop_
_entity_poly.entity_id
_entity_poly.type
_entity_poly.pdbx_seq_one_letter_code
_entity_poly.pdbx_strand_id
1 'polypeptide(L)'
;MDGANGLKESVPVGSSKLGLNVFTAPGKAMVGERPRPFGEALGFDPMTSTLIFGEHDAVLVDAMTTVAEAEALANWVALHNRNLETIYITHAHFDHFYGLGILLDRFPGARAIATPKALNAMQMSFTPLVERLARRMFPGQVATRLVAPEAYEHDTFTLEGHELRIIEQGRTDSPDSTSLYVPSIGLIVAGDVVYIRPLPSDRT
;
A
#
# COMPACT_ATOMS: atom_id res chain seq x y z
N MET A 1 11.01 4.01 -61.29
CA MET A 1 10.57 3.00 -60.34
C MET A 1 10.67 3.61 -58.97
N ASP A 2 9.57 4.24 -58.56
CA ASP A 2 9.50 5.01 -57.30
C ASP A 2 9.14 4.05 -56.17
N GLY A 3 10.06 3.91 -55.24
CA GLY A 3 9.83 3.21 -53.95
C GLY A 3 9.24 4.16 -52.94
N ALA A 4 7.92 4.16 -52.80
CA ALA A 4 7.26 4.88 -51.74
C ALA A 4 7.57 4.25 -50.39
N ASN A 5 8.42 4.90 -49.61
CA ASN A 5 8.74 4.56 -48.23
C ASN A 5 7.60 5.10 -47.34
N GLY A 6 6.59 4.27 -47.07
CA GLY A 6 5.49 4.59 -46.17
C GLY A 6 5.97 4.62 -44.74
N LEU A 7 6.29 5.82 -44.25
CA LEU A 7 6.39 6.08 -42.80
C LEU A 7 5.02 5.84 -42.19
N LYS A 8 4.89 4.74 -41.46
CA LYS A 8 3.74 4.56 -40.57
C LYS A 8 3.88 5.61 -39.46
N GLU A 9 3.09 6.68 -39.55
CA GLU A 9 2.87 7.57 -38.43
C GLU A 9 2.32 6.71 -37.27
N SER A 10 3.08 6.61 -36.19
CA SER A 10 2.60 6.11 -34.93
C SER A 10 1.56 7.11 -34.41
N VAL A 11 0.29 6.72 -34.46
CA VAL A 11 -0.79 7.46 -33.76
C VAL A 11 -0.37 7.55 -32.31
N PRO A 12 -0.26 8.75 -31.70
CA PRO A 12 -0.01 8.85 -30.28
C PRO A 12 -1.21 8.20 -29.58
N VAL A 13 -0.97 7.11 -28.86
CA VAL A 13 -1.94 6.57 -27.92
C VAL A 13 -2.19 7.69 -26.93
N GLY A 14 -3.38 8.28 -26.97
CA GLY A 14 -3.77 9.31 -26.01
C GLY A 14 -3.62 8.72 -24.62
N SER A 15 -2.70 9.26 -23.83
CA SER A 15 -2.51 8.80 -22.47
C SER A 15 -3.80 9.09 -21.69
N SER A 16 -4.55 8.04 -21.33
CA SER A 16 -5.67 8.13 -20.43
C SER A 16 -5.18 8.77 -19.13
N LYS A 17 -5.93 9.73 -18.60
CA LYS A 17 -5.54 10.41 -17.36
C LYS A 17 -5.67 9.43 -16.19
N LEU A 18 -4.62 9.26 -15.40
CA LEU A 18 -4.71 8.49 -14.16
C LEU A 18 -5.66 9.15 -13.16
N GLY A 19 -6.44 8.32 -12.47
CA GLY A 19 -7.23 8.68 -11.31
C GLY A 19 -6.63 8.13 -10.03
N LEU A 20 -7.13 8.62 -8.89
CA LEU A 20 -6.80 8.07 -7.58
C LEU A 20 -8.03 8.06 -6.68
N ASN A 21 -8.07 7.07 -5.79
CA ASN A 21 -9.00 7.03 -4.66
C ASN A 21 -8.26 6.53 -3.42
N VAL A 22 -8.71 6.97 -2.26
CA VAL A 22 -8.12 6.57 -0.96
C VAL A 22 -9.15 5.78 -0.17
N PHE A 23 -8.77 4.58 0.23
CA PHE A 23 -9.49 3.78 1.22
C PHE A 23 -9.01 4.18 2.60
N THR A 24 -9.92 4.41 3.52
CA THR A 24 -9.61 4.70 4.92
C THR A 24 -10.26 3.65 5.81
N ALA A 25 -9.44 2.87 6.49
CA ALA A 25 -9.88 2.01 7.58
C ALA A 25 -9.98 2.85 8.87
N PRO A 26 -11.08 2.78 9.62
CA PRO A 26 -11.20 3.51 10.88
C PRO A 26 -10.21 2.99 11.91
N GLY A 27 -9.92 3.82 12.91
CA GLY A 27 -9.16 3.37 14.07
C GLY A 27 -9.83 2.16 14.73
N LYS A 28 -9.03 1.23 15.23
CA LYS A 28 -9.48 -0.05 15.78
C LYS A 28 -8.98 -0.27 17.20
N ALA A 29 -9.77 -1.00 18.00
CA ALA A 29 -9.33 -1.44 19.30
C ALA A 29 -8.18 -2.45 19.18
N MET A 30 -7.22 -2.36 20.09
CA MET A 30 -6.16 -3.35 20.22
C MET A 30 -6.02 -3.83 21.67
N VAL A 31 -5.53 -5.06 21.85
CA VAL A 31 -5.23 -5.61 23.16
C VAL A 31 -3.77 -5.31 23.50
N GLY A 32 -3.54 -4.63 24.63
CA GLY A 32 -2.20 -4.31 25.11
C GLY A 32 -1.81 -5.12 26.36
N GLU A 33 -0.54 -5.07 26.72
CA GLU A 33 -0.04 -5.74 27.93
C GLU A 33 -0.42 -5.03 29.23
N ARG A 34 -0.66 -3.73 29.16
CA ARG A 34 -0.99 -2.92 30.33
C ARG A 34 -2.21 -2.04 30.05
N PRO A 35 -3.14 -1.94 30.99
CA PRO A 35 -4.19 -0.94 30.88
C PRO A 35 -3.57 0.45 30.86
N ARG A 36 -4.12 1.35 30.03
CA ARG A 36 -3.72 2.76 30.09
C ARG A 36 -4.10 3.36 31.46
N PRO A 37 -3.35 4.35 31.94
CA PRO A 37 -3.80 5.17 33.05
C PRO A 37 -5.21 5.68 32.73
N PHE A 38 -6.09 5.68 33.71
CA PHE A 38 -7.50 6.12 33.62
C PHE A 38 -8.45 5.22 32.82
N GLY A 39 -8.05 3.97 32.49
CA GLY A 39 -8.96 2.98 31.86
C GLY A 39 -9.30 3.26 30.39
N GLU A 40 -8.56 4.12 29.71
CA GLU A 40 -8.73 4.36 28.28
C GLU A 40 -8.47 3.09 27.49
N ALA A 41 -9.32 2.81 26.51
CA ALA A 41 -9.12 1.70 25.58
C ALA A 41 -7.85 1.94 24.75
N LEU A 42 -7.05 0.90 24.55
CA LEU A 42 -5.96 0.95 23.58
C LEU A 42 -6.55 0.96 22.17
N GLY A 43 -6.13 1.94 21.36
CA GLY A 43 -6.53 2.06 19.97
C GLY A 43 -5.32 2.01 19.07
N PHE A 44 -5.54 1.53 17.87
CA PHE A 44 -4.64 1.65 16.73
C PHE A 44 -5.21 2.71 15.80
N ASP A 45 -4.36 3.57 15.28
CA ASP A 45 -4.78 4.72 14.48
C ASP A 45 -5.48 4.29 13.17
N PRO A 46 -6.30 5.17 12.55
CA PRO A 46 -6.82 4.94 11.21
C PRO A 46 -5.70 4.72 10.20
N MET A 47 -5.93 3.79 9.27
CA MET A 47 -4.99 3.46 8.21
C MET A 47 -5.56 3.83 6.84
N THR A 48 -4.68 4.18 5.91
CA THR A 48 -5.07 4.45 4.52
C THR A 48 -4.37 3.54 3.54
N SER A 49 -5.03 3.25 2.42
CA SER A 49 -4.45 2.65 1.23
C SER A 49 -4.89 3.44 0.01
N THR A 50 -3.99 3.67 -0.93
CA THR A 50 -4.27 4.48 -2.11
C THR A 50 -4.33 3.60 -3.35
N LEU A 51 -5.44 3.66 -4.08
CA LEU A 51 -5.58 3.05 -5.39
C LEU A 51 -5.33 4.11 -6.47
N ILE A 52 -4.33 3.87 -7.31
CA ILE A 52 -4.02 4.67 -8.50
C ILE A 52 -4.48 3.84 -9.70
N PHE A 53 -5.28 4.39 -10.59
CA PHE A 53 -5.86 3.63 -11.67
C PHE A 53 -5.93 4.42 -12.99
N GLY A 54 -5.77 3.70 -14.07
CA GLY A 54 -5.99 4.17 -15.42
C GLY A 54 -7.35 3.74 -15.97
N GLU A 55 -7.41 3.51 -17.26
CA GLU A 55 -8.63 3.04 -17.94
C GLU A 55 -8.89 1.56 -17.67
N HIS A 56 -7.85 0.73 -17.59
CA HIS A 56 -7.93 -0.73 -17.48
C HIS A 56 -7.28 -1.28 -16.22
N ASP A 57 -6.15 -0.72 -15.82
CA ASP A 57 -5.25 -1.27 -14.81
C ASP A 57 -5.15 -0.36 -13.56
N ALA A 58 -4.68 -0.94 -12.47
CA ALA A 58 -4.52 -0.23 -11.21
C ALA A 58 -3.28 -0.69 -10.44
N VAL A 59 -2.79 0.22 -9.60
CA VAL A 59 -1.76 0.00 -8.57
C VAL A 59 -2.37 0.33 -7.21
N LEU A 60 -2.20 -0.54 -6.24
CA LEU A 60 -2.58 -0.32 -4.85
C LEU A 60 -1.33 -0.03 -4.03
N VAL A 61 -1.39 0.94 -3.13
CA VAL A 61 -0.32 1.26 -2.20
C VAL A 61 -0.75 0.89 -0.80
N ASP A 62 0.00 -0.03 -0.17
CA ASP A 62 -0.21 -0.64 1.14
C ASP A 62 -1.47 -1.52 1.27
N ALA A 63 -1.42 -2.51 2.17
CA ALA A 63 -2.31 -3.67 2.19
C ALA A 63 -3.05 -3.89 3.52
N MET A 64 -2.98 -2.95 4.45
CA MET A 64 -3.63 -3.03 5.77
C MET A 64 -3.09 -4.12 6.71
N THR A 65 -3.62 -4.14 7.94
CA THR A 65 -3.17 -4.98 9.05
C THR A 65 -4.01 -6.22 9.23
N THR A 66 -5.31 -6.01 9.44
CA THR A 66 -6.23 -7.05 9.92
C THR A 66 -6.97 -7.73 8.78
N VAL A 67 -7.47 -8.94 9.06
CA VAL A 67 -8.29 -9.69 8.09
C VAL A 67 -9.49 -8.85 7.64
N ALA A 68 -10.22 -8.26 8.58
CA ALA A 68 -11.40 -7.47 8.25
C ALA A 68 -11.07 -6.24 7.39
N GLU A 69 -9.96 -5.55 7.67
CA GLU A 69 -9.50 -4.40 6.87
C GLU A 69 -9.07 -4.84 5.47
N ALA A 70 -8.30 -5.92 5.36
CA ALA A 70 -7.84 -6.42 4.07
C ALA A 70 -8.99 -6.92 3.19
N GLU A 71 -9.99 -7.60 3.77
CA GLU A 71 -11.21 -8.01 3.07
C GLU A 71 -12.04 -6.81 2.61
N ALA A 72 -12.21 -5.79 3.48
CA ALA A 72 -12.89 -4.56 3.12
C ALA A 72 -12.16 -3.80 2.00
N LEU A 73 -10.83 -3.70 2.08
CA LEU A 73 -9.98 -3.12 1.05
C LEU A 73 -10.11 -3.90 -0.27
N ALA A 74 -10.04 -5.23 -0.23
CA ALA A 74 -10.20 -6.06 -1.43
C ALA A 74 -11.55 -5.85 -2.11
N ASN A 75 -12.63 -5.80 -1.33
CA ASN A 75 -13.97 -5.52 -1.85
C ASN A 75 -14.04 -4.10 -2.44
N TRP A 76 -13.47 -3.12 -1.78
CA TRP A 76 -13.44 -1.74 -2.27
C TRP A 76 -12.62 -1.61 -3.58
N VAL A 77 -11.45 -2.25 -3.67
CA VAL A 77 -10.66 -2.29 -4.91
C VAL A 77 -11.47 -2.91 -6.06
N ALA A 78 -12.18 -4.02 -5.81
CA ALA A 78 -12.99 -4.69 -6.82
C ALA A 78 -14.11 -3.81 -7.40
N LEU A 79 -14.67 -2.86 -6.62
CA LEU A 79 -15.70 -1.92 -7.09
C LEU A 79 -15.20 -0.97 -8.19
N HIS A 80 -13.89 -0.76 -8.30
CA HIS A 80 -13.32 0.10 -9.33
C HIS A 80 -13.28 -0.56 -10.71
N ASN A 81 -13.54 -1.88 -10.81
CA ASN A 81 -13.54 -2.64 -12.07
C ASN A 81 -12.26 -2.40 -12.91
N ARG A 82 -11.10 -2.40 -12.24
CA ARG A 82 -9.78 -2.33 -12.86
C ARG A 82 -9.01 -3.60 -12.56
N ASN A 83 -8.12 -3.97 -13.46
CA ASN A 83 -7.18 -5.06 -13.23
C ASN A 83 -6.10 -4.58 -12.26
N LEU A 84 -6.05 -5.15 -11.08
CA LEU A 84 -4.98 -4.82 -10.12
C LEU A 84 -3.70 -5.53 -10.55
N GLU A 85 -2.71 -4.77 -11.04
CA GLU A 85 -1.45 -5.31 -11.51
C GLU A 85 -0.37 -5.36 -10.42
N THR A 86 -0.34 -4.32 -9.57
CA THR A 86 0.73 -4.15 -8.59
C THR A 86 0.18 -3.69 -7.25
N ILE A 87 0.68 -4.31 -6.17
CA ILE A 87 0.51 -3.84 -4.81
C ILE A 87 1.90 -3.40 -4.33
N TYR A 88 2.08 -2.10 -4.17
CA TYR A 88 3.33 -1.51 -3.70
C TYR A 88 3.30 -1.31 -2.19
N ILE A 89 4.33 -1.78 -1.48
CA ILE A 89 4.46 -1.62 -0.02
C ILE A 89 5.51 -0.56 0.28
N THR A 90 5.09 0.47 1.02
CA THR A 90 5.90 1.67 1.28
C THR A 90 7.06 1.42 2.24
N HIS A 91 6.88 0.56 3.25
CA HIS A 91 7.90 0.26 4.27
C HIS A 91 7.56 -1.02 5.07
N ALA A 92 8.41 -1.37 6.04
CA ALA A 92 8.41 -2.69 6.68
C ALA A 92 7.52 -2.84 7.91
N HIS A 93 6.68 -1.86 8.26
CA HIS A 93 5.75 -2.03 9.36
C HIS A 93 4.60 -2.97 8.97
N PHE A 94 4.27 -3.90 9.86
CA PHE A 94 3.34 -4.99 9.58
C PHE A 94 1.93 -4.52 9.18
N ASP A 95 1.54 -3.35 9.62
CA ASP A 95 0.24 -2.74 9.33
C ASP A 95 0.10 -2.27 7.88
N HIS A 96 1.19 -2.24 7.12
CA HIS A 96 1.18 -1.93 5.69
C HIS A 96 1.13 -3.18 4.79
N PHE A 97 1.44 -4.37 5.31
CA PHE A 97 1.55 -5.55 4.43
C PHE A 97 0.95 -6.87 4.95
N TYR A 98 0.50 -6.97 6.20
CA TYR A 98 -0.05 -8.23 6.71
C TYR A 98 -1.33 -8.68 5.97
N GLY A 99 -2.05 -7.77 5.35
CA GLY A 99 -3.19 -8.06 4.48
C GLY A 99 -2.85 -8.60 3.08
N LEU A 100 -1.57 -8.61 2.67
CA LEU A 100 -1.16 -9.01 1.31
C LEU A 100 -1.68 -10.39 0.90
N GLY A 101 -1.64 -11.37 1.81
CA GLY A 101 -2.13 -12.71 1.51
C GLY A 101 -3.57 -12.74 1.04
N ILE A 102 -4.44 -11.94 1.65
CA ILE A 102 -5.87 -11.83 1.33
C ILE A 102 -6.05 -11.11 -0.02
N LEU A 103 -5.31 -10.03 -0.24
CA LEU A 103 -5.37 -9.29 -1.50
C LEU A 103 -4.89 -10.14 -2.69
N LEU A 104 -3.79 -10.87 -2.55
CA LEU A 104 -3.26 -11.74 -3.60
C LEU A 104 -4.16 -12.96 -3.88
N ASP A 105 -4.86 -13.48 -2.87
CA ASP A 105 -5.87 -14.52 -3.08
C ASP A 105 -7.08 -13.98 -3.86
N ARG A 106 -7.46 -12.73 -3.62
CA ARG A 106 -8.56 -12.06 -4.33
C ARG A 106 -8.19 -11.60 -5.73
N PHE A 107 -6.93 -11.19 -5.93
CA PHE A 107 -6.38 -10.67 -7.19
C PHE A 107 -5.16 -11.48 -7.61
N PRO A 108 -5.33 -12.71 -8.11
CA PRO A 108 -4.21 -13.62 -8.39
C PRO A 108 -3.30 -13.16 -9.55
N GLY A 109 -3.74 -12.18 -10.34
CA GLY A 109 -2.93 -11.54 -11.36
C GLY A 109 -2.02 -10.42 -10.85
N ALA A 110 -2.24 -9.96 -9.61
CA ALA A 110 -1.44 -8.91 -9.01
C ALA A 110 -0.12 -9.45 -8.48
N ARG A 111 0.93 -8.63 -8.56
CA ARG A 111 2.20 -8.88 -7.84
C ARG A 111 2.37 -7.87 -6.71
N ALA A 112 2.88 -8.32 -5.58
CA ALA A 112 3.26 -7.42 -4.49
C ALA A 112 4.75 -7.10 -4.58
N ILE A 113 5.12 -5.82 -4.51
CA ILE A 113 6.50 -5.36 -4.61
C ILE A 113 6.86 -4.39 -3.48
N ALA A 114 8.13 -4.40 -3.08
CA ALA A 114 8.73 -3.43 -2.17
C ALA A 114 10.20 -3.23 -2.54
N THR A 115 10.83 -2.17 -2.04
CA THR A 115 12.28 -2.01 -2.22
C THR A 115 13.05 -3.12 -1.49
N PRO A 116 14.25 -3.50 -1.96
CA PRO A 116 15.09 -4.49 -1.27
C PRO A 116 15.35 -4.12 0.19
N LYS A 117 15.47 -2.82 0.48
CA LYS A 117 15.69 -2.30 1.82
C LYS A 117 14.48 -2.54 2.73
N ALA A 118 13.26 -2.23 2.25
CA ALA A 118 12.02 -2.52 2.97
C ALA A 118 11.84 -4.03 3.16
N LEU A 119 12.08 -4.83 2.13
CA LEU A 119 11.98 -6.29 2.22
C LEU A 119 12.95 -6.88 3.27
N ASN A 120 14.19 -6.38 3.31
CA ASN A 120 15.15 -6.80 4.35
C ASN A 120 14.65 -6.42 5.75
N ALA A 121 14.11 -5.24 5.94
CA ALA A 121 13.55 -4.81 7.22
C ALA A 121 12.31 -5.64 7.63
N MET A 122 11.47 -6.05 6.67
CA MET A 122 10.30 -6.91 6.88
C MET A 122 10.65 -8.28 7.49
N GLN A 123 11.91 -8.76 7.38
CA GLN A 123 12.32 -10.02 7.99
C GLN A 123 12.00 -10.09 9.48
N MET A 124 12.09 -8.96 10.18
CA MET A 124 11.72 -8.87 11.60
C MET A 124 10.25 -9.14 11.84
N SER A 125 9.36 -8.69 10.96
CA SER A 125 7.91 -8.86 11.08
C SER A 125 7.45 -10.31 10.86
N PHE A 126 8.27 -11.13 10.21
CA PHE A 126 8.03 -12.58 10.04
C PHE A 126 8.63 -13.43 11.16
N THR A 127 9.25 -12.81 12.17
CA THR A 127 9.74 -13.59 13.31
C THR A 127 8.58 -14.07 14.20
N PRO A 128 8.70 -15.27 14.83
CA PRO A 128 7.66 -15.77 15.72
C PRO A 128 7.33 -14.84 16.90
N LEU A 129 8.26 -13.97 17.27
CA LEU A 129 8.05 -12.97 18.32
C LEU A 129 7.08 -11.88 17.87
N VAL A 130 7.36 -11.26 16.73
CA VAL A 130 6.55 -10.13 16.19
C VAL A 130 5.19 -10.64 15.74
N GLU A 131 5.13 -11.82 15.11
CA GLU A 131 3.85 -12.44 14.73
C GLU A 131 2.96 -12.71 15.94
N ARG A 132 3.51 -13.28 17.05
CA ARG A 132 2.75 -13.46 18.28
C ARG A 132 2.27 -12.14 18.88
N LEU A 133 3.09 -11.10 18.81
CA LEU A 133 2.71 -9.80 19.30
C LEU A 133 1.51 -9.25 18.51
N ALA A 134 1.57 -9.26 17.17
CA ALA A 134 0.48 -8.82 16.31
C ALA A 134 -0.81 -9.64 16.56
N ARG A 135 -0.71 -10.97 16.65
CA ARG A 135 -1.86 -11.85 16.97
C ARG A 135 -2.45 -11.58 18.35
N ARG A 136 -1.64 -11.14 19.31
CA ARG A 136 -2.13 -10.72 20.62
C ARG A 136 -2.78 -9.33 20.58
N MET A 137 -2.21 -8.40 19.80
CA MET A 137 -2.79 -7.08 19.62
C MET A 137 -4.14 -7.14 18.92
N PHE A 138 -4.29 -8.03 17.94
CA PHE A 138 -5.49 -8.20 17.12
C PHE A 138 -5.96 -9.66 17.11
N PRO A 139 -6.57 -10.16 18.22
CA PRO A 139 -6.97 -11.55 18.36
C PRO A 139 -7.92 -12.01 17.23
N GLY A 140 -7.55 -13.08 16.53
CA GLY A 140 -8.33 -13.62 15.42
C GLY A 140 -8.34 -12.79 14.15
N GLN A 141 -7.60 -11.67 14.12
CA GLN A 141 -7.61 -10.69 13.01
C GLN A 141 -6.29 -10.62 12.23
N VAL A 142 -5.30 -11.41 12.57
CA VAL A 142 -4.07 -11.53 11.76
C VAL A 142 -4.20 -12.73 10.82
N ALA A 143 -3.96 -12.51 9.54
CA ALA A 143 -4.07 -13.55 8.51
C ALA A 143 -3.25 -14.80 8.88
N THR A 144 -3.78 -15.97 8.53
CA THR A 144 -3.07 -17.24 8.77
C THR A 144 -1.85 -17.40 7.87
N ARG A 145 -1.91 -16.85 6.67
CA ARG A 145 -0.82 -16.82 5.69
C ARG A 145 -0.29 -15.39 5.55
N LEU A 146 0.85 -15.12 6.13
CA LEU A 146 1.60 -13.89 5.90
C LEU A 146 2.47 -14.05 4.65
N VAL A 147 2.46 -13.05 3.79
CA VAL A 147 3.19 -13.05 2.51
C VAL A 147 4.14 -11.86 2.47
N ALA A 148 5.38 -12.11 2.09
CA ALA A 148 6.32 -11.05 1.79
C ALA A 148 6.13 -10.59 0.32
N PRO A 149 6.29 -9.29 0.02
CA PRO A 149 6.37 -8.83 -1.36
C PRO A 149 7.66 -9.31 -2.03
N GLU A 150 7.71 -9.18 -3.36
CA GLU A 150 8.92 -9.39 -4.14
C GLU A 150 9.86 -8.18 -4.05
N ALA A 151 11.17 -8.43 -4.09
CA ALA A 151 12.14 -7.35 -4.19
C ALA A 151 12.04 -6.65 -5.56
N TYR A 152 11.90 -5.34 -5.55
CA TYR A 152 11.88 -4.53 -6.75
C TYR A 152 13.13 -3.63 -6.79
N GLU A 153 14.06 -3.97 -7.70
CA GLU A 153 15.40 -3.37 -7.75
C GLU A 153 15.46 -2.03 -8.48
N HIS A 154 14.32 -1.57 -9.03
CA HIS A 154 14.26 -0.31 -9.77
C HIS A 154 13.55 0.76 -8.94
N ASP A 155 13.83 2.01 -9.26
CA ASP A 155 13.21 3.18 -8.65
C ASP A 155 11.93 3.65 -9.37
N THR A 156 11.61 3.04 -10.52
CA THR A 156 10.42 3.38 -11.32
C THR A 156 9.73 2.14 -11.88
N PHE A 157 8.41 2.23 -12.01
CA PHE A 157 7.59 1.30 -12.78
C PHE A 157 6.47 2.08 -13.49
N THR A 158 5.66 1.42 -14.29
CA THR A 158 4.65 2.11 -15.10
C THR A 158 3.26 1.56 -14.85
N LEU A 159 2.26 2.44 -14.98
CA LEU A 159 0.85 2.10 -15.07
C LEU A 159 0.28 2.73 -16.35
N GLU A 160 -0.15 1.93 -17.30
CA GLU A 160 -0.66 2.38 -18.60
C GLU A 160 0.23 3.43 -19.29
N GLY A 161 1.56 3.23 -19.23
CA GLY A 161 2.54 4.14 -19.82
C GLY A 161 2.88 5.38 -18.98
N HIS A 162 2.23 5.59 -17.85
CA HIS A 162 2.57 6.63 -16.89
C HIS A 162 3.63 6.11 -15.91
N GLU A 163 4.66 6.91 -15.68
CA GLU A 163 5.71 6.59 -14.72
C GLU A 163 5.24 6.79 -13.28
N LEU A 164 5.56 5.82 -12.42
CA LEU A 164 5.45 5.87 -10.97
C LEU A 164 6.86 5.73 -10.39
N ARG A 165 7.27 6.68 -9.56
CA ARG A 165 8.64 6.76 -8.99
C ARG A 165 8.63 6.42 -7.52
N ILE A 166 9.44 5.45 -7.13
CA ILE A 166 9.73 5.14 -5.74
C ILE A 166 10.77 6.13 -5.23
N ILE A 167 10.45 6.84 -4.15
CA ILE A 167 11.36 7.82 -3.55
C ILE A 167 11.75 7.33 -2.17
N GLU A 168 13.02 7.00 -1.97
CA GLU A 168 13.55 6.71 -0.65
C GLU A 168 13.56 7.98 0.21
N GLN A 169 12.90 7.91 1.37
CA GLN A 169 12.79 9.05 2.30
C GLN A 169 13.88 9.04 3.38
N GLY A 170 14.65 7.95 3.45
CA GLY A 170 15.56 7.74 4.55
C GLY A 170 14.83 7.46 5.86
N ARG A 171 15.43 7.88 6.98
CA ARG A 171 14.85 7.61 8.30
C ARG A 171 13.77 8.63 8.64
N THR A 172 12.52 8.21 8.48
CA THR A 172 11.32 8.92 8.93
C THR A 172 10.66 8.13 10.05
N ASP A 173 9.56 7.45 9.77
CA ASP A 173 8.93 6.49 10.67
C ASP A 173 9.79 5.23 10.83
N SER A 174 10.32 4.71 9.72
CA SER A 174 11.30 3.63 9.69
C SER A 174 12.50 3.99 8.80
N PRO A 175 13.65 3.28 8.95
CA PRO A 175 14.84 3.55 8.11
C PRO A 175 14.67 3.24 6.63
N ASP A 176 13.67 2.44 6.30
CA ASP A 176 13.36 1.93 4.97
C ASP A 176 12.15 2.61 4.33
N SER A 177 11.66 3.69 4.94
CA SER A 177 10.48 4.43 4.45
C SER A 177 10.66 4.95 3.04
N THR A 178 9.63 4.73 2.23
CA THR A 178 9.53 5.25 0.88
C THR A 178 8.19 5.94 0.66
N SER A 179 8.12 6.78 -0.37
CA SER A 179 6.87 7.28 -0.94
C SER A 179 6.81 7.00 -2.43
N LEU A 180 5.59 7.00 -2.98
CA LEU A 180 5.36 6.79 -4.40
C LEU A 180 4.93 8.11 -5.05
N TYR A 181 5.74 8.62 -5.98
CA TYR A 181 5.44 9.83 -6.74
C TYR A 181 4.89 9.48 -8.13
N VAL A 182 3.80 10.10 -8.52
CA VAL A 182 3.13 9.95 -9.82
C VAL A 182 3.16 11.29 -10.55
N PRO A 183 4.20 11.57 -11.37
CA PRO A 183 4.41 12.89 -12.01
C PRO A 183 3.23 13.35 -12.85
N SER A 184 2.59 12.45 -13.59
CA SER A 184 1.53 12.75 -14.54
C SER A 184 0.28 13.39 -13.92
N ILE A 185 0.07 13.19 -12.62
CA ILE A 185 -1.06 13.78 -11.86
C ILE A 185 -0.59 14.57 -10.64
N GLY A 186 0.72 14.78 -10.46
CA GLY A 186 1.29 15.53 -9.34
C GLY A 186 0.99 14.93 -7.97
N LEU A 187 0.85 13.60 -7.86
CA LEU A 187 0.51 12.88 -6.64
C LEU A 187 1.76 12.36 -5.95
N ILE A 188 1.82 12.52 -4.62
CA ILE A 188 2.74 11.77 -3.75
C ILE A 188 1.89 10.96 -2.77
N VAL A 189 2.03 9.62 -2.79
CA VAL A 189 1.53 8.74 -1.74
C VAL A 189 2.64 8.61 -0.72
N ALA A 190 2.46 9.28 0.41
CA ALA A 190 3.55 9.52 1.37
C ALA A 190 3.82 8.33 2.32
N GLY A 191 2.88 7.39 2.45
CA GLY A 191 2.95 6.39 3.52
C GLY A 191 3.06 7.08 4.88
N ASP A 192 3.83 6.52 5.78
CA ASP A 192 4.04 7.04 7.13
C ASP A 192 5.11 8.14 7.24
N VAL A 193 5.48 8.74 6.11
CA VAL A 193 6.31 9.96 6.08
C VAL A 193 5.53 11.18 6.55
N VAL A 194 4.20 11.18 6.35
CA VAL A 194 3.31 12.28 6.70
C VAL A 194 2.12 11.76 7.51
N TYR A 195 1.99 12.26 8.73
CA TYR A 195 0.84 11.98 9.60
C TYR A 195 -0.09 13.18 9.69
N ILE A 196 -1.38 12.95 9.48
CA ILE A 196 -2.42 13.92 9.80
C ILE A 196 -2.95 13.60 11.19
N ARG A 197 -2.54 14.36 12.19
CA ARG A 197 -3.19 14.30 13.51
C ARG A 197 -4.35 15.27 13.52
N PRO A 198 -5.57 14.82 13.88
CA PRO A 198 -6.63 15.76 14.23
C PRO A 198 -6.10 16.63 15.37
N LEU A 199 -6.21 17.96 15.23
CA LEU A 199 -5.97 18.84 16.36
C LEU A 199 -6.93 18.41 17.47
N PRO A 200 -6.48 18.33 18.74
CA PRO A 200 -7.39 18.11 19.86
C PRO A 200 -8.51 19.16 19.73
N SER A 201 -9.75 18.71 19.60
CA SER A 201 -10.88 19.61 19.73
C SER A 201 -10.75 20.21 21.13
N ASP A 202 -10.57 21.53 21.24
CA ASP A 202 -10.53 22.23 22.50
C ASP A 202 -11.71 21.72 23.35
N ARG A 203 -11.38 21.05 24.46
CA ARG A 203 -12.37 20.68 25.45
C ARG A 203 -12.75 21.98 26.15
N THR A 204 -13.81 22.60 25.66
CA THR A 204 -14.53 23.63 26.38
C THR A 204 -15.26 23.03 27.55
#